data_344900c521bcaa2a57f8f5a9b60950c6
#
_entry.id   344900c521bcaa2a57f8f5a9b60950c6
#
_cell.length_a   1.000
_cell.length_b   1.000
_cell.length_c   1.000
_cell.angle_alpha   90.00
_cell.angle_beta   90.00
_cell.angle_gamma   90.00
#
_symmetry.space_group_name_H-M   'P 1'
#
loop_
_entity.id
_entity.type
_entity.pdbx_description
1 polymer ?
#
loop_
_entity_poly.entity_id
_entity_poly.type
_entity_poly.pdbx_seq_one_letter_code
_entity_poly.pdbx_strand_id
1 'polypeptide(L)'
;PLILLSHCLTLLHRPYLTPMTLSTHTTPGIRPSTRKKLKEQTQEEKQVIVHCHYTCTNPYGMYIRIWPSTYLIARDVAHRSELVHAENIPLAPDWMAVPPGAKSQFTLIFSGLPKDCQRFDLAEIIPQEGGFFVADIERNEMDVYEVEMGE
;
A
#
# COMPACT_ATOMS: atom_id res chain seq x y z
N PRO A 1 -62.78 48.48 6.41
CA PRO A 1 -62.54 49.77 5.82
C PRO A 1 -61.04 50.09 5.77
N LEU A 2 -60.74 50.78 4.70
CA LEU A 2 -59.49 51.52 4.44
C LEU A 2 -58.25 50.73 4.19
N ILE A 3 -57.88 50.43 2.93
CA ILE A 3 -57.29 51.30 1.90
C ILE A 3 -56.17 52.19 2.50
N LEU A 4 -54.95 51.89 2.05
CA LEU A 4 -54.08 52.92 1.48
C LEU A 4 -52.93 52.26 0.70
N LEU A 5 -52.92 52.57 -0.58
CA LEU A 5 -51.82 52.46 -1.53
C LEU A 5 -50.62 53.30 -1.05
N SER A 6 -49.42 52.85 -1.31
CA SER A 6 -48.34 53.75 -1.73
C SER A 6 -47.22 53.05 -2.43
N HIS A 7 -47.19 53.24 -3.73
CA HIS A 7 -46.06 53.66 -4.59
C HIS A 7 -44.70 52.91 -4.43
N CYS A 8 -44.49 52.04 -5.34
CA CYS A 8 -43.49 52.14 -6.44
C CYS A 8 -42.24 52.98 -6.18
N LEU A 9 -41.11 52.35 -6.02
CA LEU A 9 -39.87 52.92 -6.55
C LEU A 9 -38.95 51.76 -7.00
N THR A 10 -38.97 51.52 -8.29
CA THR A 10 -38.02 50.68 -9.02
C THR A 10 -36.66 51.34 -8.98
N LEU A 11 -35.73 50.79 -8.23
CA LEU A 11 -34.31 51.06 -8.39
C LEU A 11 -33.68 49.89 -9.14
N LEU A 12 -33.47 50.14 -10.41
CA LEU A 12 -32.62 49.35 -11.30
C LEU A 12 -31.19 49.28 -10.74
N HIS A 13 -30.87 48.22 -10.02
CA HIS A 13 -29.50 47.90 -9.68
C HIS A 13 -28.92 47.06 -10.82
N ARG A 14 -28.11 47.69 -11.65
CA ARG A 14 -27.23 46.98 -12.62
C ARG A 14 -26.28 46.08 -11.86
N PRO A 15 -26.19 44.77 -12.16
CA PRO A 15 -25.09 44.00 -11.66
C PRO A 15 -23.82 44.41 -12.40
N TYR A 16 -22.86 44.95 -11.66
CA TYR A 16 -21.48 45.06 -12.14
C TYR A 16 -20.91 43.64 -12.33
N LEU A 17 -20.83 43.24 -13.57
CA LEU A 17 -20.01 42.08 -13.97
C LEU A 17 -18.55 42.46 -13.75
N THR A 18 -17.99 42.07 -12.62
CA THR A 18 -16.56 42.06 -12.44
C THR A 18 -16.02 40.90 -13.31
N PRO A 19 -15.04 41.14 -14.17
CA PRO A 19 -14.39 40.06 -14.91
C PRO A 19 -13.65 39.17 -13.89
N MET A 20 -14.09 37.93 -13.76
CA MET A 20 -13.31 36.91 -13.09
C MET A 20 -12.00 36.70 -13.88
N THR A 21 -10.93 37.26 -13.37
CA THR A 21 -9.58 36.88 -13.83
C THR A 21 -9.38 35.42 -13.49
N LEU A 22 -9.39 34.58 -14.52
CA LEU A 22 -9.01 33.19 -14.44
C LEU A 22 -7.53 33.15 -14.04
N SER A 23 -7.28 32.94 -12.75
CA SER A 23 -5.93 32.67 -12.25
C SER A 23 -5.53 31.30 -12.80
N THR A 24 -4.74 31.29 -13.85
CA THR A 24 -4.07 30.09 -14.32
C THR A 24 -3.06 29.71 -13.25
N HIS A 25 -3.43 28.78 -12.38
CA HIS A 25 -2.48 28.07 -11.52
C HIS A 25 -1.54 27.29 -12.43
N THR A 26 -0.44 27.93 -12.78
CA THR A 26 0.70 27.25 -13.38
C THR A 26 1.27 26.33 -12.29
N THR A 27 0.99 25.04 -12.40
CA THR A 27 1.63 24.02 -11.54
C THR A 27 3.14 24.22 -11.67
N PRO A 28 3.88 24.47 -10.58
CA PRO A 28 5.33 24.68 -10.67
C PRO A 28 5.94 23.42 -11.27
N GLY A 29 6.49 23.54 -12.46
CA GLY A 29 7.20 22.43 -13.10
C GLY A 29 8.37 22.00 -12.23
N ILE A 30 8.38 20.74 -11.81
CA ILE A 30 9.49 20.16 -11.04
C ILE A 30 10.76 20.29 -11.88
N ARG A 31 11.79 20.95 -11.34
CA ARG A 31 13.07 21.15 -12.04
C ARG A 31 13.66 19.79 -12.48
N PRO A 32 14.27 19.69 -13.65
CA PRO A 32 14.85 18.44 -14.15
C PRO A 32 15.83 17.77 -13.18
N SER A 33 16.60 18.55 -12.42
CA SER A 33 17.51 18.06 -11.39
C SER A 33 16.77 17.41 -10.18
N THR A 34 15.63 17.97 -9.80
CA THR A 34 14.77 17.40 -8.73
C THR A 34 14.09 16.12 -9.21
N ARG A 35 13.67 16.09 -10.49
CA ARG A 35 13.09 14.90 -11.11
C ARG A 35 14.09 13.75 -11.21
N LYS A 36 15.36 14.07 -11.49
CA LYS A 36 16.46 13.09 -11.52
C LYS A 36 16.74 12.54 -10.12
N LYS A 37 16.83 13.39 -9.09
CA LYS A 37 17.01 13.00 -7.69
C LYS A 37 15.85 12.15 -7.17
N LEU A 38 14.59 12.53 -7.45
CA LEU A 38 13.42 11.74 -7.12
C LEU A 38 13.43 10.37 -7.80
N LYS A 39 13.87 10.32 -9.07
CA LYS A 39 13.97 9.07 -9.82
C LYS A 39 15.11 8.17 -9.32
N GLU A 40 16.21 8.76 -8.88
CA GLU A 40 17.32 8.04 -8.23
C GLU A 40 16.94 7.54 -6.85
N GLN A 41 16.26 8.35 -6.01
CA GLN A 41 15.72 7.93 -4.71
C GLN A 41 14.66 6.83 -4.85
N THR A 42 13.73 6.95 -5.80
CA THR A 42 12.72 5.89 -6.06
C THR A 42 13.35 4.60 -6.61
N GLN A 43 14.53 4.68 -7.22
CA GLN A 43 15.28 3.50 -7.66
C GLN A 43 16.13 2.88 -6.54
N GLU A 44 16.50 3.65 -5.52
CA GLU A 44 17.22 3.14 -4.33
C GLU A 44 16.26 2.57 -3.28
N GLU A 45 15.00 3.03 -3.25
CA GLU A 45 13.96 2.54 -2.33
C GLU A 45 12.92 1.66 -3.05
N LYS A 46 13.39 0.76 -3.92
CA LYS A 46 12.49 -0.22 -4.52
C LYS A 46 11.97 -1.16 -3.43
N GLN A 47 10.74 -0.94 -3.02
CA GLN A 47 10.02 -1.87 -2.15
C GLN A 47 9.66 -3.13 -2.93
N VAL A 48 9.59 -4.24 -2.22
CA VAL A 48 9.09 -5.51 -2.74
C VAL A 48 7.70 -5.74 -2.16
N ILE A 49 6.72 -6.01 -3.02
CA ILE A 49 5.33 -6.22 -2.65
C ILE A 49 4.99 -7.69 -2.84
N VAL A 50 4.46 -8.31 -1.79
CA VAL A 50 4.02 -9.71 -1.82
C VAL A 50 2.55 -9.78 -1.44
N HIS A 51 1.70 -10.14 -2.39
CA HIS A 51 0.30 -10.44 -2.18
C HIS A 51 0.18 -11.90 -1.76
N CYS A 52 -0.33 -12.13 -0.57
CA CYS A 52 -0.47 -13.45 0.04
C CYS A 52 -1.92 -13.90 -0.01
N HIS A 53 -2.13 -15.15 -0.42
CA HIS A 53 -3.44 -15.79 -0.46
C HIS A 53 -3.43 -16.96 0.52
N TYR A 54 -4.34 -16.93 1.47
CA TYR A 54 -4.50 -17.98 2.46
C TYR A 54 -5.92 -18.57 2.39
N THR A 55 -6.02 -19.88 2.35
CA THR A 55 -7.29 -20.61 2.41
C THR A 55 -7.32 -21.45 3.68
N CYS A 56 -8.28 -21.18 4.56
CA CYS A 56 -8.42 -21.95 5.79
C CYS A 56 -9.01 -23.33 5.50
N THR A 57 -8.18 -24.37 5.57
CA THR A 57 -8.61 -25.78 5.39
C THR A 57 -9.03 -26.43 6.69
N ASN A 58 -8.70 -25.82 7.83
CA ASN A 58 -9.08 -26.31 9.14
C ASN A 58 -10.60 -26.22 9.37
N PRO A 59 -11.29 -27.33 9.70
CA PRO A 59 -12.75 -27.34 9.90
C PRO A 59 -13.24 -26.52 11.10
N TYR A 60 -12.33 -26.13 12.00
CA TYR A 60 -12.64 -25.30 13.17
C TYR A 60 -12.29 -23.83 12.98
N GLY A 61 -11.78 -23.45 11.80
CA GLY A 61 -11.22 -22.13 11.53
C GLY A 61 -9.79 -21.99 12.07
N MET A 62 -9.19 -20.85 11.81
CA MET A 62 -7.81 -20.54 12.18
C MET A 62 -7.69 -19.11 12.65
N TYR A 63 -6.69 -18.84 13.47
CA TYR A 63 -6.25 -17.48 13.79
C TYR A 63 -4.91 -17.22 13.12
N ILE A 64 -4.84 -16.16 12.35
CA ILE A 64 -3.62 -15.78 11.60
C ILE A 64 -3.14 -14.39 12.00
N ARG A 65 -1.86 -14.17 11.88
CA ARG A 65 -1.17 -12.89 12.05
C ARG A 65 0.19 -12.95 11.36
N ILE A 66 0.85 -11.82 11.26
CA ILE A 66 2.22 -11.74 10.79
C ILE A 66 3.12 -11.23 11.92
N TRP A 67 4.31 -11.80 12.01
CA TRP A 67 5.33 -11.30 12.92
C TRP A 67 6.20 -10.25 12.22
N PRO A 68 6.62 -9.19 12.94
CA PRO A 68 7.57 -8.22 12.39
C PRO A 68 8.90 -8.84 11.93
N SER A 69 9.23 -10.04 12.44
CA SER A 69 10.37 -10.85 12.03
C SER A 69 10.11 -11.70 10.79
N THR A 70 9.32 -11.18 9.87
CA THR A 70 9.10 -11.74 8.52
C THR A 70 10.04 -11.05 7.55
N TYR A 71 10.76 -11.82 6.74
CA TYR A 71 11.84 -11.34 5.87
C TYR A 71 11.77 -11.92 4.48
N LEU A 72 12.36 -11.19 3.51
CA LEU A 72 12.82 -11.79 2.27
C LEU A 72 14.33 -12.08 2.40
N ILE A 73 14.70 -13.32 2.23
CA ILE A 73 16.09 -13.78 2.37
C ILE A 73 16.64 -14.06 0.98
N ALA A 74 17.56 -13.20 0.51
CA ALA A 74 18.21 -13.40 -0.77
C ALA A 74 19.05 -14.68 -0.77
N ARG A 75 18.99 -15.48 -1.86
CA ARG A 75 19.73 -16.73 -1.97
C ARG A 75 21.09 -16.58 -2.62
N ASP A 76 21.21 -15.59 -3.50
CA ASP A 76 22.42 -15.40 -4.32
C ASP A 76 23.42 -14.45 -3.67
N VAL A 77 22.95 -13.63 -2.73
CA VAL A 77 23.75 -12.61 -2.04
C VAL A 77 23.43 -12.58 -0.55
N ALA A 78 24.35 -12.14 0.26
CA ALA A 78 24.15 -12.01 1.71
C ALA A 78 23.30 -10.79 2.03
N HIS A 79 21.97 -10.91 1.82
CA HIS A 79 21.02 -9.83 2.09
C HIS A 79 19.70 -10.37 2.66
N ARG A 80 19.09 -9.58 3.52
CA ARG A 80 17.78 -9.81 4.10
C ARG A 80 16.97 -8.51 4.08
N SER A 81 15.84 -8.51 3.36
CA SER A 81 14.89 -7.41 3.34
C SER A 81 13.92 -7.51 4.50
N GLU A 82 13.67 -6.40 5.16
CA GLU A 82 12.81 -6.31 6.35
C GLU A 82 11.37 -6.01 5.96
N LEU A 83 10.41 -6.51 6.73
CA LEU A 83 8.99 -6.15 6.61
C LEU A 83 8.82 -4.69 7.02
N VAL A 84 8.32 -3.86 6.08
CA VAL A 84 8.05 -2.44 6.28
C VAL A 84 6.60 -2.21 6.67
N HIS A 85 5.67 -2.94 6.04
CA HIS A 85 4.24 -2.78 6.25
C HIS A 85 3.47 -4.07 5.95
N ALA A 86 2.33 -4.26 6.63
CA ALA A 86 1.39 -5.33 6.36
C ALA A 86 -0.02 -4.75 6.24
N GLU A 87 -0.75 -5.10 5.18
CA GLU A 87 -2.13 -4.67 4.93
C GLU A 87 -3.09 -5.85 5.00
N ASN A 88 -4.27 -5.64 5.55
CA ASN A 88 -5.35 -6.63 5.70
C ASN A 88 -4.98 -7.84 6.55
N ILE A 89 -3.94 -7.74 7.38
CA ILE A 89 -3.54 -8.73 8.36
C ILE A 89 -2.91 -8.03 9.57
N PRO A 90 -3.24 -8.41 10.81
CA PRO A 90 -2.63 -7.82 11.99
C PRO A 90 -1.20 -8.31 12.18
N LEU A 91 -0.38 -7.44 12.77
CA LEU A 91 0.92 -7.82 13.31
C LEU A 91 0.78 -8.41 14.72
N ALA A 92 1.68 -9.31 15.08
CA ALA A 92 1.77 -9.80 16.45
C ALA A 92 1.89 -8.62 17.43
N PRO A 93 1.16 -8.64 18.60
CA PRO A 93 0.49 -9.80 19.19
C PRO A 93 -0.95 -10.04 18.73
N ASP A 94 -1.54 -9.18 17.89
CA ASP A 94 -2.95 -9.25 17.51
C ASP A 94 -3.23 -10.45 16.59
N TRP A 95 -4.49 -10.90 16.57
CA TRP A 95 -4.93 -12.05 15.80
C TRP A 95 -6.17 -11.73 14.95
N MET A 96 -6.22 -12.29 13.75
CA MET A 96 -7.39 -12.27 12.87
C MET A 96 -7.97 -13.67 12.75
N ALA A 97 -9.26 -13.81 13.03
CA ALA A 97 -9.98 -15.07 12.85
C ALA A 97 -10.32 -15.28 11.37
N VAL A 98 -10.02 -16.47 10.86
CA VAL A 98 -10.42 -16.92 9.51
C VAL A 98 -11.33 -18.13 9.67
N PRO A 99 -12.62 -18.02 9.29
CA PRO A 99 -13.57 -19.13 9.39
C PRO A 99 -13.17 -20.32 8.49
N PRO A 100 -13.70 -21.53 8.78
CA PRO A 100 -13.48 -22.70 7.95
C PRO A 100 -13.87 -22.46 6.48
N GLY A 101 -13.00 -22.83 5.57
CA GLY A 101 -13.21 -22.67 4.12
C GLY A 101 -13.12 -21.24 3.60
N ALA A 102 -12.92 -20.26 4.48
CA ALA A 102 -12.77 -18.87 4.06
C ALA A 102 -11.40 -18.63 3.42
N LYS A 103 -11.38 -17.67 2.49
CA LYS A 103 -10.16 -17.17 1.88
C LYS A 103 -9.82 -15.79 2.46
N SER A 104 -8.56 -15.59 2.76
CA SER A 104 -8.01 -14.32 3.20
C SER A 104 -6.92 -13.87 2.23
N GLN A 105 -6.92 -12.59 1.91
CA GLN A 105 -5.89 -11.95 1.09
C GLN A 105 -5.28 -10.79 1.87
N PHE A 106 -3.97 -10.74 1.90
CA PHE A 106 -3.24 -9.66 2.56
C PHE A 106 -1.96 -9.33 1.80
N THR A 107 -1.41 -8.18 2.07
CA THR A 107 -0.21 -7.69 1.37
C THR A 107 0.90 -7.41 2.37
N LEU A 108 2.08 -7.91 2.06
CA LEU A 108 3.32 -7.63 2.79
C LEU A 108 4.22 -6.75 1.93
N ILE A 109 4.72 -5.67 2.51
CA ILE A 109 5.63 -4.74 1.85
C ILE A 109 6.98 -4.81 2.56
N PHE A 110 8.03 -5.08 1.79
CA PHE A 110 9.39 -5.23 2.28
C PHE A 110 10.30 -4.12 1.75
N SER A 111 11.42 -3.90 2.42
CA SER A 111 12.53 -3.12 1.87
C SER A 111 13.08 -3.78 0.60
N GLY A 112 13.74 -2.99 -0.26
CA GLY A 112 14.20 -3.46 -1.55
C GLY A 112 15.22 -4.59 -1.49
N LEU A 113 15.24 -5.42 -2.52
CA LEU A 113 16.27 -6.43 -2.76
C LEU A 113 17.43 -5.85 -3.58
N PRO A 114 18.68 -6.29 -3.36
CA PRO A 114 19.83 -5.91 -4.16
C PRO A 114 19.63 -6.26 -5.65
N LYS A 115 20.29 -5.53 -6.55
CA LYS A 115 20.12 -5.72 -8.01
C LYS A 115 20.62 -7.09 -8.50
N ASP A 116 21.57 -7.67 -7.83
CA ASP A 116 22.18 -8.95 -8.10
C ASP A 116 21.43 -10.14 -7.48
N CYS A 117 20.42 -9.88 -6.65
CA CYS A 117 19.53 -10.91 -6.16
C CYS A 117 18.58 -11.37 -7.28
N GLN A 118 18.61 -12.65 -7.62
CA GLN A 118 17.74 -13.28 -8.61
C GLN A 118 16.67 -14.16 -8.00
N ARG A 119 16.94 -14.71 -6.81
CA ARG A 119 16.03 -15.57 -6.06
C ARG A 119 16.04 -15.23 -4.58
N PHE A 120 14.91 -15.39 -3.95
CA PHE A 120 14.77 -15.18 -2.51
C PHE A 120 13.75 -16.13 -1.90
N ASP A 121 13.82 -16.27 -0.59
CA ASP A 121 12.85 -16.98 0.23
C ASP A 121 12.03 -15.96 1.04
N LEU A 122 10.73 -16.19 1.20
CA LEU A 122 9.88 -15.49 2.14
C LEU A 122 9.80 -16.33 3.42
N ALA A 123 10.27 -15.80 4.54
CA ALA A 123 10.39 -16.54 5.79
C ALA A 123 9.91 -15.73 6.99
N GLU A 124 9.07 -16.33 7.80
CA GLU A 124 8.71 -15.81 9.12
C GLU A 124 9.57 -16.50 10.18
N ILE A 125 10.46 -15.75 10.81
CA ILE A 125 11.39 -16.26 11.82
C ILE A 125 10.84 -15.96 13.20
N ILE A 126 10.27 -16.97 13.86
CA ILE A 126 9.67 -16.84 15.18
C ILE A 126 10.35 -17.81 16.18
N PRO A 127 10.29 -17.49 17.50
CA PRO A 127 10.95 -18.32 18.52
C PRO A 127 10.25 -19.66 18.81
N GLN A 128 9.09 -19.91 18.19
CA GLN A 128 8.25 -21.09 18.35
C GLN A 128 8.03 -21.80 17.00
N GLU A 129 7.45 -22.99 17.02
CA GLU A 129 7.02 -23.65 15.79
C GLU A 129 5.82 -22.94 15.16
N GLY A 130 5.67 -23.02 13.83
CA GLY A 130 4.53 -22.48 13.09
C GLY A 130 4.78 -21.23 12.27
N GLY A 131 6.04 -20.78 12.15
CA GLY A 131 6.39 -19.76 11.15
C GLY A 131 6.27 -20.31 9.72
N PHE A 132 5.80 -19.51 8.79
CA PHE A 132 5.70 -19.93 7.40
C PHE A 132 7.01 -19.73 6.64
N PHE A 133 7.17 -20.52 5.58
CA PHE A 133 8.33 -20.47 4.71
C PHE A 133 7.92 -20.77 3.28
N VAL A 134 8.21 -19.85 2.36
CA VAL A 134 8.02 -20.04 0.92
C VAL A 134 9.36 -19.88 0.25
N ALA A 135 9.86 -20.98 -0.30
CA ALA A 135 11.20 -21.05 -0.87
C ALA A 135 11.22 -20.68 -2.35
N ASP A 136 12.39 -20.21 -2.77
CA ASP A 136 12.82 -20.16 -4.16
C ASP A 136 11.92 -19.31 -5.09
N ILE A 137 11.52 -18.15 -4.60
CA ILE A 137 10.77 -17.18 -5.39
C ILE A 137 11.73 -16.53 -6.38
N GLU A 138 11.44 -16.68 -7.66
CA GLU A 138 12.21 -16.05 -8.74
C GLU A 138 11.88 -14.57 -8.83
N ARG A 139 12.91 -13.71 -8.87
CA ARG A 139 12.74 -12.28 -8.93
C ARG A 139 12.22 -11.84 -10.30
N ASN A 140 11.20 -11.00 -10.31
CA ASN A 140 10.69 -10.34 -11.50
C ASN A 140 11.09 -8.86 -11.55
N GLU A 141 10.87 -8.21 -12.69
CA GLU A 141 11.26 -6.80 -12.91
C GLU A 141 10.43 -5.80 -12.11
N MET A 142 9.23 -6.17 -11.70
CA MET A 142 8.29 -5.28 -10.99
C MET A 142 8.47 -5.32 -9.48
N ASP A 143 9.12 -6.35 -8.93
CA ASP A 143 9.21 -6.65 -7.51
C ASP A 143 7.82 -6.77 -6.83
N VAL A 144 6.84 -7.35 -7.57
CA VAL A 144 5.48 -7.65 -7.10
C VAL A 144 5.18 -9.13 -7.32
N TYR A 145 4.74 -9.82 -6.28
CA TYR A 145 4.59 -11.28 -6.25
C TYR A 145 3.22 -11.68 -5.70
N GLU A 146 2.71 -12.81 -6.20
CA GLU A 146 1.54 -13.51 -5.67
C GLU A 146 2.01 -14.81 -5.04
N VAL A 147 1.65 -15.06 -3.79
CA VAL A 147 2.10 -16.21 -3.02
C VAL A 147 0.92 -16.91 -2.35
N GLU A 148 0.79 -18.21 -2.58
CA GLU A 148 -0.15 -19.04 -1.85
C GLU A 148 0.49 -19.48 -0.52
N MET A 149 -0.19 -19.16 0.57
CA MET A 149 0.21 -19.53 1.92
C MET A 149 -0.41 -20.90 2.25
N GLY A 150 0.41 -21.93 2.32
CA GLY A 150 0.00 -23.25 2.83
C GLY A 150 -0.12 -23.25 4.36
N GLU A 151 -0.88 -24.22 4.88
CA GLU A 151 -0.86 -24.61 6.30
C GLU A 151 0.41 -25.39 6.62
#